data_747f154a72bacad152ca6d64694ea80d
#
_entry.id   747f154a72bacad152ca6d64694ea80d
#
_cell.length_a   1.000
_cell.length_b   1.000
_cell.length_c   1.000
_cell.angle_alpha   90.00
_cell.angle_beta   90.00
_cell.angle_gamma   90.00
#
_symmetry.space_group_name_H-M   'P 1'
#
loop_
_entity.id
_entity.type
_entity.pdbx_description
1 polymer ?
#
loop_
_entity_poly.entity_id
_entity_poly.type
_entity_poly.pdbx_seq_one_letter_code
_entity_poly.pdbx_strand_id
1 'polypeptide(L)'
;MMASLFLRFHLASAGDKSIRNGEEFGVMPSNLLQKITPAIGIALPDYLSCLGMPGITAWVGIEKIGNAKAGSNVYISAAAGGVGIIAGQLAKVKGCRVVGSVGSDDKVKLLKEECGYDDAFNYRVETDYDAALTKYFPNGIDVYFDNVGGKMLEAVLNHVNHGARIALCGMISEYNKVWTEREGVRNLLNMVGKEVMMKGFMVGSYYNHFEEFIKEMEVYLKEGKIKSKHKIYNGIESFLESLASLFSSSNVGKVILQVTP
;
A
#
# COMPACT_ATOMS: atom_id res chain seq x y z
N MET A 1 31.40 -8.38 18.41
CA MET A 1 30.17 -8.11 19.16
C MET A 1 29.06 -7.91 18.12
N MET A 2 28.25 -8.94 17.83
CA MET A 2 27.16 -8.80 16.86
C MET A 2 26.02 -8.06 17.54
N ALA A 3 25.80 -6.82 17.12
CA ALA A 3 24.61 -6.08 17.54
C ALA A 3 23.38 -6.79 16.93
N SER A 4 22.56 -7.39 17.78
CA SER A 4 21.26 -7.95 17.35
C SER A 4 20.32 -6.79 17.10
N LEU A 5 19.88 -6.62 15.85
CA LEU A 5 18.94 -5.59 15.48
C LEU A 5 17.51 -6.10 15.70
N PHE A 6 16.72 -5.35 16.45
CA PHE A 6 15.31 -5.64 16.69
C PHE A 6 14.46 -4.59 15.99
N LEU A 7 13.56 -5.04 15.11
CA LEU A 7 12.55 -4.18 14.49
C LEU A 7 11.25 -4.23 15.30
N ARG A 8 10.73 -3.06 15.61
CA ARG A 8 9.44 -2.90 16.27
C ARG A 8 8.35 -2.84 15.20
N PHE A 9 7.47 -3.83 15.14
CA PHE A 9 6.23 -3.72 14.39
C PHE A 9 5.27 -2.81 15.17
N HIS A 10 5.10 -1.59 14.69
CA HIS A 10 4.06 -0.69 15.22
C HIS A 10 2.92 -0.65 14.24
N LEU A 11 1.77 -1.17 14.66
CA LEU A 11 0.47 -0.90 14.06
C LEU A 11 0.08 0.53 14.48
N ALA A 12 0.43 1.52 13.69
CA ALA A 12 -0.22 2.82 13.77
C ALA A 12 -1.48 2.75 12.90
N SER A 13 -2.59 2.26 13.45
CA SER A 13 -3.91 2.60 12.92
C SER A 13 -4.30 3.99 13.46
N ALA A 14 -4.93 4.82 12.63
CA ALA A 14 -5.52 6.06 13.11
C ALA A 14 -6.55 5.73 14.21
N GLY A 15 -6.18 5.96 15.46
CA GLY A 15 -7.00 5.67 16.64
C GLY A 15 -6.33 4.79 17.70
N ASP A 16 -5.17 4.18 17.43
CA ASP A 16 -4.46 3.40 18.42
C ASP A 16 -3.68 4.32 19.38
N LYS A 17 -4.15 4.39 20.63
CA LYS A 17 -3.49 5.12 21.73
C LYS A 17 -2.13 4.53 22.15
N SER A 18 -1.64 3.50 21.46
CA SER A 18 -0.37 2.83 21.70
C SER A 18 0.82 3.43 20.94
N ILE A 19 0.68 4.55 20.23
CA ILE A 19 1.83 5.37 19.81
C ILE A 19 2.42 5.95 21.09
N ARG A 20 3.14 5.13 21.82
CA ARG A 20 3.93 5.59 22.96
C ARG A 20 5.15 6.28 22.39
N ASN A 21 5.17 7.58 22.61
CA ASN A 21 6.30 8.48 22.70
C ASN A 21 7.39 8.22 21.64
N GLY A 22 7.61 9.16 20.75
CA GLY A 22 8.84 9.24 19.95
C GLY A 22 10.03 9.31 20.89
N GLU A 23 10.54 8.16 21.33
CA GLU A 23 11.65 8.02 22.25
C GLU A 23 12.86 7.45 21.48
N GLU A 24 14.04 7.94 21.78
CA GLU A 24 15.29 7.38 21.25
C GLU A 24 15.51 5.93 21.72
N PHE A 25 15.06 5.63 22.94
CA PHE A 25 15.19 4.33 23.58
C PHE A 25 13.85 3.89 24.20
N GLY A 26 13.54 2.63 24.10
CA GLY A 26 12.32 2.05 24.68
C GLY A 26 12.55 0.66 25.24
N VAL A 27 11.82 0.32 26.32
CA VAL A 27 11.80 -1.04 26.89
C VAL A 27 10.52 -1.72 26.49
N MET A 28 10.65 -2.92 25.93
CA MET A 28 9.50 -3.73 25.47
C MET A 28 9.62 -5.18 25.91
N PRO A 29 8.49 -5.89 26.14
CA PRO A 29 8.47 -7.33 26.28
C PRO A 29 9.09 -8.03 25.07
N SER A 30 9.95 -9.01 25.29
CA SER A 30 10.69 -9.71 24.23
C SER A 30 9.76 -10.45 23.23
N ASN A 31 8.58 -10.87 23.68
CA ASN A 31 7.57 -11.52 22.84
C ASN A 31 6.90 -10.58 21.83
N LEU A 32 7.10 -9.26 21.97
CA LEU A 32 6.65 -8.24 21.00
C LEU A 32 7.76 -7.81 20.05
N LEU A 33 8.94 -8.43 20.14
CA LEU A 33 10.10 -8.15 19.31
C LEU A 33 10.33 -9.28 18.31
N GLN A 34 10.52 -8.93 17.05
CA GLN A 34 11.00 -9.87 16.03
C GLN A 34 12.47 -9.58 15.73
N LYS A 35 13.32 -10.57 15.94
CA LYS A 35 14.73 -10.49 15.55
C LYS A 35 14.83 -10.58 14.04
N ILE A 36 15.54 -9.64 13.43
CA ILE A 36 15.88 -9.68 12.01
C ILE A 36 17.33 -10.07 11.84
N THR A 37 17.56 -11.02 10.96
CA THR A 37 18.90 -11.35 10.46
C THR A 37 18.94 -10.87 9.01
N PRO A 38 19.60 -9.73 8.73
CA PRO A 38 19.62 -9.17 7.38
C PRO A 38 20.24 -10.17 6.40
N ALA A 39 19.52 -10.47 5.31
CA ALA A 39 20.02 -11.28 4.23
C ALA A 39 21.01 -10.49 3.36
N ILE A 40 22.00 -11.18 2.80
CA ILE A 40 22.98 -10.55 1.89
C ILE A 40 22.25 -9.95 0.69
N GLY A 41 22.56 -8.69 0.39
CA GLY A 41 21.99 -7.95 -0.75
C GLY A 41 20.64 -7.28 -0.47
N ILE A 42 20.12 -7.33 0.76
CA ILE A 42 18.90 -6.65 1.17
C ILE A 42 19.24 -5.52 2.16
N ALA A 43 18.81 -4.31 1.84
CA ALA A 43 19.06 -3.14 2.67
C ALA A 43 18.15 -3.14 3.92
N LEU A 44 18.67 -2.60 5.02
CA LEU A 44 17.93 -2.54 6.28
C LEU A 44 16.55 -1.85 6.18
N PRO A 45 16.39 -0.73 5.45
CA PRO A 45 15.09 -0.09 5.24
C PRO A 45 14.04 -0.99 4.57
N ASP A 46 14.46 -2.02 3.81
CA ASP A 46 13.54 -2.94 3.14
C ASP A 46 12.76 -3.80 4.13
N TYR A 47 13.32 -4.08 5.31
CA TYR A 47 12.64 -4.79 6.40
C TYR A 47 11.52 -3.94 7.04
N LEU A 48 11.51 -2.62 6.82
CA LEU A 48 10.41 -1.73 7.21
C LEU A 48 9.46 -1.43 6.04
N SER A 49 9.82 -1.80 4.82
CA SER A 49 9.09 -1.55 3.57
C SER A 49 8.64 -2.86 2.93
N CYS A 50 9.36 -3.34 1.91
CA CYS A 50 8.97 -4.50 1.10
C CYS A 50 8.90 -5.81 1.90
N LEU A 51 9.76 -6.00 2.91
CA LEU A 51 9.77 -7.17 3.80
C LEU A 51 9.07 -6.91 5.14
N GLY A 52 8.54 -5.70 5.32
CA GLY A 52 7.82 -5.30 6.52
C GLY A 52 6.30 -5.29 6.33
N MET A 53 5.65 -4.55 7.24
CA MET A 53 4.18 -4.43 7.24
C MET A 53 3.59 -3.92 5.91
N PRO A 54 4.15 -2.92 5.22
CA PRO A 54 3.64 -2.51 3.91
C PRO A 54 3.71 -3.64 2.87
N GLY A 55 4.79 -4.41 2.88
CA GLY A 55 4.98 -5.54 1.96
C GLY A 55 3.95 -6.64 2.17
N ILE A 56 3.81 -7.14 3.40
CA ILE A 56 2.83 -8.19 3.68
C ILE A 56 1.38 -7.68 3.48
N THR A 57 1.10 -6.40 3.74
CA THR A 57 -0.21 -5.80 3.45
C THR A 57 -0.50 -5.83 1.95
N ALA A 58 0.47 -5.41 1.13
CA ALA A 58 0.36 -5.46 -0.32
C ALA A 58 0.19 -6.89 -0.84
N TRP A 59 0.98 -7.82 -0.33
CA TRP A 59 0.93 -9.22 -0.69
C TRP A 59 -0.42 -9.87 -0.34
N VAL A 60 -0.92 -9.66 0.88
CA VAL A 60 -2.25 -10.16 1.29
C VAL A 60 -3.35 -9.60 0.40
N GLY A 61 -3.32 -8.30 0.11
CA GLY A 61 -4.35 -7.67 -0.71
C GLY A 61 -4.34 -8.14 -2.15
N ILE A 62 -3.17 -8.39 -2.74
CA ILE A 62 -3.05 -8.89 -4.13
C ILE A 62 -3.28 -10.41 -4.19
N GLU A 63 -2.64 -11.20 -3.31
CA GLU A 63 -2.67 -12.66 -3.36
C GLU A 63 -3.93 -13.27 -2.75
N LYS A 64 -4.22 -12.90 -1.51
CA LYS A 64 -5.25 -13.60 -0.72
C LYS A 64 -6.65 -13.00 -0.91
N ILE A 65 -6.75 -11.70 -1.12
CA ILE A 65 -8.04 -11.01 -1.26
C ILE A 65 -8.35 -10.74 -2.71
N GLY A 66 -7.48 -10.03 -3.41
CA GLY A 66 -7.61 -9.71 -4.83
C GLY A 66 -7.53 -10.94 -5.71
N ASN A 67 -6.76 -11.96 -5.29
CA ASN A 67 -6.55 -13.18 -6.05
C ASN A 67 -6.22 -12.90 -7.52
N ALA A 68 -5.36 -11.89 -7.73
CA ALA A 68 -4.98 -11.41 -9.05
C ALA A 68 -4.34 -12.51 -9.88
N LYS A 69 -4.74 -12.62 -11.14
CA LYS A 69 -4.25 -13.62 -12.10
C LYS A 69 -3.58 -12.94 -13.29
N ALA A 70 -2.71 -13.66 -13.97
CA ALA A 70 -2.14 -13.17 -15.22
C ALA A 70 -3.23 -12.70 -16.18
N GLY A 71 -3.06 -11.50 -16.76
CA GLY A 71 -4.03 -10.86 -17.62
C GLY A 71 -5.12 -10.04 -16.90
N SER A 72 -5.25 -10.12 -15.55
CA SER A 72 -6.20 -9.28 -14.81
C SER A 72 -5.87 -7.79 -14.96
N ASN A 73 -6.91 -6.96 -15.09
CA ASN A 73 -6.82 -5.50 -14.99
C ASN A 73 -6.85 -5.10 -13.52
N VAL A 74 -5.74 -4.62 -13.00
CA VAL A 74 -5.56 -4.25 -11.59
C VAL A 74 -5.46 -2.75 -11.43
N TYR A 75 -6.35 -2.19 -10.62
CA TYR A 75 -6.28 -0.79 -10.22
C TYR A 75 -5.74 -0.65 -8.81
N ILE A 76 -4.79 0.28 -8.60
CA ILE A 76 -4.21 0.60 -7.30
C ILE A 76 -4.43 2.08 -7.00
N SER A 77 -5.20 2.42 -5.99
CA SER A 77 -5.28 3.81 -5.52
C SER A 77 -4.16 4.16 -4.55
N ALA A 78 -3.77 5.44 -4.46
CA ALA A 78 -2.59 5.92 -3.74
C ALA A 78 -1.33 5.10 -4.07
N ALA A 79 -1.13 4.84 -5.37
CA ALA A 79 -0.21 3.84 -5.90
C ALA A 79 1.28 4.14 -5.62
N ALA A 80 1.68 5.38 -5.34
CA ALA A 80 3.06 5.74 -4.97
C ALA A 80 3.30 5.73 -3.44
N GLY A 81 2.31 5.36 -2.64
CA GLY A 81 2.45 5.20 -1.19
C GLY A 81 3.17 3.91 -0.79
N GLY A 82 3.50 3.77 0.51
CA GLY A 82 4.30 2.66 1.01
C GLY A 82 3.73 1.26 0.72
N VAL A 83 2.39 1.11 0.68
CA VAL A 83 1.72 -0.15 0.33
C VAL A 83 1.46 -0.22 -1.18
N GLY A 84 0.88 0.86 -1.76
CA GLY A 84 0.45 0.87 -3.15
C GLY A 84 1.58 0.58 -4.13
N ILE A 85 2.76 1.16 -3.91
CA ILE A 85 3.92 0.96 -4.78
C ILE A 85 4.39 -0.49 -4.83
N ILE A 86 4.22 -1.23 -3.74
CA ILE A 86 4.56 -2.66 -3.65
C ILE A 86 3.44 -3.50 -4.28
N ALA A 87 2.18 -3.17 -3.98
CA ALA A 87 1.01 -3.89 -4.50
C ALA A 87 0.99 -3.92 -6.03
N GLY A 88 1.26 -2.79 -6.68
CA GLY A 88 1.29 -2.75 -8.14
C GLY A 88 2.45 -3.55 -8.73
N GLN A 89 3.64 -3.49 -8.14
CA GLN A 89 4.77 -4.30 -8.59
C GLN A 89 4.51 -5.80 -8.40
N LEU A 90 3.88 -6.21 -7.29
CA LEU A 90 3.44 -7.61 -7.10
C LEU A 90 2.45 -8.03 -8.18
N ALA A 91 1.47 -7.20 -8.50
CA ALA A 91 0.53 -7.48 -9.58
C ALA A 91 1.25 -7.57 -10.95
N LYS A 92 2.27 -6.75 -11.19
CA LYS A 92 3.11 -6.86 -12.40
C LYS A 92 3.88 -8.17 -12.46
N VAL A 93 4.49 -8.60 -11.36
CA VAL A 93 5.19 -9.92 -11.28
C VAL A 93 4.24 -11.07 -11.62
N LYS A 94 2.96 -10.94 -11.29
CA LYS A 94 1.91 -11.93 -11.64
C LYS A 94 1.43 -11.85 -13.09
N GLY A 95 1.94 -10.92 -13.88
CA GLY A 95 1.52 -10.75 -15.29
C GLY A 95 0.21 -9.98 -15.47
N CYS A 96 -0.18 -9.16 -14.49
CA CYS A 96 -1.36 -8.31 -14.59
C CYS A 96 -1.06 -7.03 -15.40
N ARG A 97 -2.12 -6.45 -15.97
CA ARG A 97 -2.12 -5.05 -16.39
C ARG A 97 -2.43 -4.18 -15.18
N VAL A 98 -1.55 -3.24 -14.88
CA VAL A 98 -1.63 -2.44 -13.65
C VAL A 98 -1.70 -0.95 -13.98
N VAL A 99 -2.73 -0.29 -13.45
CA VAL A 99 -2.85 1.17 -13.51
C VAL A 99 -2.95 1.72 -12.09
N GLY A 100 -2.29 2.86 -11.86
CA GLY A 100 -2.28 3.51 -10.55
C GLY A 100 -2.83 4.92 -10.55
N SER A 101 -3.42 5.39 -9.43
CA SER A 101 -3.69 6.81 -9.24
C SER A 101 -2.80 7.41 -8.18
N VAL A 102 -2.31 8.62 -8.45
CA VAL A 102 -1.35 9.37 -7.62
C VAL A 102 -1.66 10.86 -7.62
N GLY A 103 -1.02 11.64 -6.75
CA GLY A 103 -1.32 13.05 -6.56
C GLY A 103 -0.38 14.04 -7.27
N SER A 104 0.51 13.57 -8.16
CA SER A 104 1.37 14.45 -8.98
C SER A 104 1.87 13.73 -10.23
N ASP A 105 2.25 14.51 -11.24
CA ASP A 105 2.76 13.98 -12.51
C ASP A 105 4.13 13.32 -12.36
N ASP A 106 4.98 13.80 -11.45
CA ASP A 106 6.26 13.14 -11.14
C ASP A 106 6.04 11.72 -10.60
N LYS A 107 4.98 11.50 -9.79
CA LYS A 107 4.62 10.16 -9.32
C LYS A 107 4.03 9.29 -10.42
N VAL A 108 3.30 9.87 -11.36
CA VAL A 108 2.85 9.16 -12.57
C VAL A 108 4.07 8.63 -13.33
N LYS A 109 5.04 9.51 -13.61
CA LYS A 109 6.28 9.14 -14.28
C LYS A 109 7.05 8.05 -13.53
N LEU A 110 7.24 8.22 -12.22
CA LEU A 110 7.91 7.22 -11.37
C LEU A 110 7.27 5.84 -11.44
N LEU A 111 5.94 5.74 -11.36
CA LEU A 111 5.24 4.46 -11.43
C LEU A 111 5.46 3.77 -12.79
N LYS A 112 5.41 4.51 -13.89
CA LYS A 112 5.57 3.99 -15.24
C LYS A 112 7.02 3.60 -15.55
N GLU A 113 7.97 4.47 -15.22
CA GLU A 113 9.38 4.29 -15.63
C GLU A 113 10.17 3.39 -14.67
N GLU A 114 9.83 3.41 -13.36
CA GLU A 114 10.65 2.72 -12.38
C GLU A 114 9.94 1.53 -11.71
N CYS A 115 8.60 1.54 -11.61
CA CYS A 115 7.83 0.52 -10.93
C CYS A 115 7.08 -0.43 -11.87
N GLY A 116 7.20 -0.23 -13.20
CA GLY A 116 6.66 -1.11 -14.22
C GLY A 116 5.13 -1.09 -14.35
N TYR A 117 4.45 -0.07 -13.83
CA TYR A 117 3.03 0.13 -14.09
C TYR A 117 2.78 0.36 -15.58
N ASP A 118 1.73 -0.22 -16.12
CA ASP A 118 1.37 -0.04 -17.54
C ASP A 118 0.87 1.38 -17.79
N ASP A 119 0.16 1.96 -16.81
CA ASP A 119 -0.24 3.36 -16.83
C ASP A 119 -0.48 3.91 -15.43
N ALA A 120 -0.61 5.22 -15.33
CA ALA A 120 -0.98 5.90 -14.09
C ALA A 120 -1.58 7.27 -14.41
N PHE A 121 -2.41 7.80 -13.50
CA PHE A 121 -2.99 9.14 -13.65
C PHE A 121 -2.90 9.97 -12.38
N ASN A 122 -2.90 11.28 -12.58
CA ASN A 122 -2.91 12.26 -11.49
C ASN A 122 -4.36 12.62 -11.15
N TYR A 123 -4.88 12.10 -10.02
CA TYR A 123 -6.25 12.33 -9.57
C TYR A 123 -6.57 13.80 -9.22
N ARG A 124 -5.54 14.66 -9.10
CA ARG A 124 -5.74 16.11 -8.88
C ARG A 124 -6.00 16.85 -10.19
N VAL A 125 -5.61 16.28 -11.30
CA VAL A 125 -5.82 16.81 -12.66
C VAL A 125 -7.05 16.16 -13.28
N GLU A 126 -7.11 14.83 -13.27
CA GLU A 126 -8.25 14.05 -13.74
C GLU A 126 -9.25 13.87 -12.58
N THR A 127 -10.05 14.90 -12.32
CA THR A 127 -10.96 14.98 -11.16
C THR A 127 -12.30 14.27 -11.39
N ASP A 128 -12.68 14.03 -12.65
CA ASP A 128 -13.78 13.15 -13.01
C ASP A 128 -13.28 11.70 -13.03
N TYR A 129 -13.49 10.98 -11.92
CA TYR A 129 -12.99 9.62 -11.76
C TYR A 129 -13.67 8.61 -12.68
N ASP A 130 -14.95 8.81 -13.02
CA ASP A 130 -15.64 7.94 -13.97
C ASP A 130 -15.05 8.10 -15.38
N ALA A 131 -14.82 9.31 -15.84
CA ALA A 131 -14.14 9.57 -17.12
C ALA A 131 -12.70 9.02 -17.14
N ALA A 132 -11.95 9.23 -16.06
CA ALA A 132 -10.60 8.69 -15.94
C ALA A 132 -10.61 7.15 -16.00
N LEU A 133 -11.47 6.48 -15.21
CA LEU A 133 -11.54 5.02 -15.20
C LEU A 133 -12.03 4.45 -16.54
N THR A 134 -12.95 5.12 -17.24
CA THR A 134 -13.33 4.75 -18.63
C THR A 134 -12.12 4.76 -19.56
N LYS A 135 -11.30 5.81 -19.47
CA LYS A 135 -10.10 5.97 -20.31
C LYS A 135 -9.04 4.92 -20.02
N TYR A 136 -8.73 4.69 -18.73
CA TYR A 136 -7.64 3.81 -18.32
C TYR A 136 -8.02 2.34 -18.24
N PHE A 137 -9.30 2.02 -18.09
CA PHE A 137 -9.84 0.66 -18.02
C PHE A 137 -10.97 0.42 -19.01
N PRO A 138 -10.70 0.50 -20.33
CA PRO A 138 -11.73 0.28 -21.35
C PRO A 138 -12.35 -1.14 -21.31
N ASN A 139 -11.63 -2.11 -20.71
CA ASN A 139 -12.09 -3.48 -20.52
C ASN A 139 -12.50 -3.77 -19.06
N GLY A 140 -12.74 -2.74 -18.26
CA GLY A 140 -13.13 -2.87 -16.86
C GLY A 140 -12.01 -3.28 -15.92
N ILE A 141 -12.34 -3.35 -14.62
CA ILE A 141 -11.42 -3.62 -13.51
C ILE A 141 -11.75 -4.99 -12.91
N ASP A 142 -10.76 -5.89 -12.86
CA ASP A 142 -10.90 -7.20 -12.23
C ASP A 142 -10.52 -7.20 -10.77
N VAL A 143 -9.49 -6.41 -10.41
CA VAL A 143 -9.01 -6.26 -9.02
C VAL A 143 -8.80 -4.79 -8.70
N TYR A 144 -9.37 -4.34 -7.59
CA TYR A 144 -9.09 -3.03 -7.02
C TYR A 144 -8.44 -3.15 -5.66
N PHE A 145 -7.25 -2.58 -5.52
CA PHE A 145 -6.57 -2.42 -4.24
C PHE A 145 -6.85 -1.01 -3.72
N ASP A 146 -7.77 -0.91 -2.76
CA ASP A 146 -8.27 0.36 -2.26
C ASP A 146 -7.49 0.85 -1.04
N ASN A 147 -6.84 2.00 -1.19
CA ASN A 147 -6.20 2.77 -0.12
C ASN A 147 -6.94 4.08 0.17
N VAL A 148 -7.95 4.44 -0.63
CA VAL A 148 -8.54 5.80 -0.66
C VAL A 148 -9.98 5.84 -0.16
N GLY A 149 -10.84 4.92 -0.61
CA GLY A 149 -12.27 4.92 -0.29
C GLY A 149 -13.04 6.07 -0.96
N GLY A 150 -14.16 6.45 -0.37
CA GLY A 150 -14.98 7.61 -0.75
C GLY A 150 -15.39 7.62 -2.23
N LYS A 151 -15.31 8.77 -2.88
CA LYS A 151 -15.69 8.97 -4.29
C LYS A 151 -14.90 8.07 -5.26
N MET A 152 -13.64 7.74 -4.93
CA MET A 152 -12.86 6.85 -5.78
C MET A 152 -13.42 5.43 -5.78
N LEU A 153 -13.78 4.90 -4.60
CA LEU A 153 -14.42 3.60 -4.48
C LEU A 153 -15.79 3.57 -5.19
N GLU A 154 -16.58 4.66 -5.05
CA GLU A 154 -17.86 4.79 -5.75
C GLU A 154 -17.68 4.73 -7.26
N ALA A 155 -16.73 5.48 -7.82
CA ALA A 155 -16.43 5.46 -9.25
C ALA A 155 -15.98 4.06 -9.71
N VAL A 156 -15.09 3.39 -8.95
CA VAL A 156 -14.61 2.04 -9.28
C VAL A 156 -15.76 1.05 -9.43
N LEU A 157 -16.78 1.11 -8.57
CA LEU A 157 -17.94 0.21 -8.64
C LEU A 157 -18.76 0.33 -9.96
N ASN A 158 -18.63 1.44 -10.69
CA ASN A 158 -19.22 1.58 -12.03
C ASN A 158 -18.40 0.83 -13.09
N HIS A 159 -17.10 0.64 -12.87
CA HIS A 159 -16.13 0.13 -13.85
C HIS A 159 -15.63 -1.30 -13.57
N VAL A 160 -16.07 -1.96 -12.50
CA VAL A 160 -15.68 -3.33 -12.18
C VAL A 160 -16.27 -4.35 -13.15
N ASN A 161 -15.52 -5.40 -13.43
CA ASN A 161 -15.98 -6.56 -14.19
C ASN A 161 -16.84 -7.49 -13.31
N HIS A 162 -17.55 -8.43 -13.96
CA HIS A 162 -18.26 -9.50 -13.25
C HIS A 162 -17.25 -10.36 -12.46
N GLY A 163 -17.55 -10.64 -11.20
CA GLY A 163 -16.69 -11.39 -10.30
C GLY A 163 -15.46 -10.61 -9.80
N ALA A 164 -15.39 -9.29 -10.03
CA ALA A 164 -14.29 -8.46 -9.58
C ALA A 164 -14.09 -8.54 -8.07
N ARG A 165 -12.86 -8.28 -7.63
CA ARG A 165 -12.44 -8.37 -6.22
C ARG A 165 -11.85 -7.05 -5.75
N ILE A 166 -12.35 -6.56 -4.63
CA ILE A 166 -11.91 -5.28 -4.03
C ILE A 166 -11.28 -5.56 -2.67
N ALA A 167 -9.98 -5.28 -2.55
CA ALA A 167 -9.24 -5.36 -1.29
C ALA A 167 -9.24 -3.99 -0.62
N LEU A 168 -10.07 -3.80 0.41
CA LEU A 168 -10.14 -2.57 1.20
C LEU A 168 -9.01 -2.55 2.22
N CYS A 169 -7.90 -1.91 1.85
CA CYS A 169 -6.71 -1.75 2.69
C CYS A 169 -6.79 -0.50 3.56
N GLY A 170 -7.37 0.57 3.04
CA GLY A 170 -7.50 1.83 3.74
C GLY A 170 -8.49 2.79 3.08
N MET A 171 -8.83 3.86 3.80
CA MET A 171 -9.75 4.89 3.33
C MET A 171 -9.19 6.27 3.68
N ILE A 172 -8.02 6.62 3.14
CA ILE A 172 -7.31 7.83 3.55
C ILE A 172 -8.11 9.11 3.26
N SER A 173 -9.04 9.09 2.32
CA SER A 173 -9.95 10.22 2.07
C SER A 173 -10.90 10.52 3.25
N GLU A 174 -11.08 9.53 4.15
CA GLU A 174 -12.05 9.61 5.24
C GLU A 174 -11.40 9.77 6.64
N TYR A 175 -10.06 9.59 6.77
CA TYR A 175 -9.40 9.54 8.08
C TYR A 175 -9.47 10.86 8.86
N ASN A 176 -9.46 12.00 8.17
CA ASN A 176 -9.50 13.32 8.80
C ASN A 176 -10.91 13.91 8.88
N LYS A 177 -11.94 13.18 8.39
CA LYS A 177 -13.33 13.62 8.42
C LYS A 177 -14.00 13.19 9.71
N VAL A 178 -14.79 14.09 10.33
CA VAL A 178 -15.70 13.70 11.40
C VAL A 178 -16.81 12.81 10.84
N TRP A 179 -17.46 12.02 11.69
CA TRP A 179 -18.46 11.04 11.26
C TRP A 179 -19.51 11.58 10.28
N THR A 180 -20.02 12.79 10.55
CA THR A 180 -21.06 13.43 9.75
C THR A 180 -20.60 13.92 8.37
N GLU A 181 -19.30 14.03 8.16
CA GLU A 181 -18.68 14.47 6.89
C GLU A 181 -18.18 13.30 6.03
N ARG A 182 -18.24 12.07 6.56
CA ARG A 182 -17.81 10.89 5.81
C ARG A 182 -18.73 10.62 4.64
N GLU A 183 -18.12 10.35 3.50
CA GLU A 183 -18.84 10.03 2.28
C GLU A 183 -19.24 8.56 2.26
N GLY A 184 -20.52 8.29 1.96
CA GLY A 184 -21.01 6.93 1.70
C GLY A 184 -20.82 6.54 0.24
N VAL A 185 -20.96 5.24 -0.04
CA VAL A 185 -20.98 4.68 -1.40
C VAL A 185 -22.44 4.43 -1.78
N ARG A 186 -22.93 5.12 -2.83
CA ARG A 186 -24.34 5.09 -3.22
C ARG A 186 -24.70 3.96 -4.19
N ASN A 187 -23.71 3.48 -4.96
CA ASN A 187 -23.90 2.52 -6.04
C ASN A 187 -23.55 1.06 -5.66
N LEU A 188 -23.69 0.69 -4.39
CA LEU A 188 -23.46 -0.68 -3.91
C LEU A 188 -24.32 -1.73 -4.66
N LEU A 189 -25.41 -1.32 -5.29
CA LEU A 189 -26.22 -2.21 -6.13
C LEU A 189 -25.41 -2.85 -7.25
N ASN A 190 -24.39 -2.17 -7.77
CA ASN A 190 -23.48 -2.71 -8.77
C ASN A 190 -22.75 -3.97 -8.30
N MET A 191 -22.53 -4.13 -6.99
CA MET A 191 -21.92 -5.34 -6.43
C MET A 191 -22.81 -6.56 -6.63
N VAL A 192 -24.14 -6.39 -6.52
CA VAL A 192 -25.09 -7.50 -6.70
C VAL A 192 -25.11 -7.91 -8.17
N GLY A 193 -25.29 -6.95 -9.09
CA GLY A 193 -25.40 -7.24 -10.53
C GLY A 193 -24.11 -7.80 -11.15
N LYS A 194 -22.96 -7.52 -10.54
CA LYS A 194 -21.64 -7.95 -11.04
C LYS A 194 -20.96 -9.01 -10.15
N GLU A 195 -21.65 -9.53 -9.14
CA GLU A 195 -21.13 -10.53 -8.18
C GLU A 195 -19.77 -10.12 -7.56
N VAL A 196 -19.60 -8.85 -7.20
CA VAL A 196 -18.35 -8.29 -6.70
C VAL A 196 -18.08 -8.75 -5.28
N MET A 197 -16.87 -9.23 -5.01
CA MET A 197 -16.40 -9.44 -3.65
C MET A 197 -15.63 -8.21 -3.17
N MET A 198 -16.10 -7.56 -2.13
CA MET A 198 -15.40 -6.47 -1.45
C MET A 198 -15.08 -6.88 -0.02
N LYS A 199 -13.79 -6.88 0.36
CA LYS A 199 -13.32 -7.34 1.66
C LYS A 199 -12.35 -6.36 2.30
N GLY A 200 -12.72 -5.83 3.47
CA GLY A 200 -11.80 -5.15 4.38
C GLY A 200 -10.88 -6.14 5.08
N PHE A 201 -9.64 -5.73 5.36
CA PHE A 201 -8.69 -6.58 6.07
C PHE A 201 -7.71 -5.79 6.93
N MET A 202 -7.29 -6.43 8.00
CA MET A 202 -6.16 -6.00 8.83
C MET A 202 -5.05 -7.02 8.69
N VAL A 203 -3.86 -6.58 8.39
CA VAL A 203 -2.70 -7.45 8.13
C VAL A 203 -2.38 -8.38 9.30
N GLY A 204 -2.66 -7.95 10.54
CA GLY A 204 -2.48 -8.78 11.74
C GLY A 204 -3.18 -10.13 11.68
N SER A 205 -4.33 -10.24 11.00
CA SER A 205 -5.07 -11.49 10.82
C SER A 205 -4.40 -12.47 9.84
N TYR A 206 -3.30 -12.05 9.20
CA TYR A 206 -2.60 -12.84 8.16
C TYR A 206 -1.14 -13.11 8.52
N TYR A 207 -0.71 -12.88 9.77
CA TYR A 207 0.68 -13.14 10.18
C TYR A 207 1.07 -14.61 10.12
N ASN A 208 0.13 -15.54 10.11
CA ASN A 208 0.39 -16.95 9.84
C ASN A 208 0.98 -17.20 8.43
N HIS A 209 0.86 -16.25 7.51
CA HIS A 209 1.46 -16.28 6.17
C HIS A 209 2.80 -15.54 6.08
N PHE A 210 3.33 -15.02 7.20
CA PHE A 210 4.51 -14.15 7.17
C PHE A 210 5.75 -14.85 6.61
N GLU A 211 5.96 -16.12 6.94
CA GLU A 211 7.11 -16.89 6.40
C GLU A 211 6.99 -17.16 4.89
N GLU A 212 5.79 -17.47 4.40
CA GLU A 212 5.48 -17.63 2.99
C GLU A 212 5.79 -16.33 2.23
N PHE A 213 5.27 -15.23 2.75
CA PHE A 213 5.48 -13.89 2.21
C PHE A 213 6.96 -13.50 2.14
N ILE A 214 7.72 -13.68 3.23
CA ILE A 214 9.15 -13.30 3.27
C ILE A 214 9.96 -14.06 2.24
N LYS A 215 9.77 -15.40 2.14
CA LYS A 215 10.49 -16.24 1.17
C LYS A 215 10.26 -15.76 -0.26
N GLU A 216 9.04 -15.44 -0.61
CA GLU A 216 8.67 -14.97 -1.95
C GLU A 216 9.25 -13.58 -2.23
N MET A 217 9.10 -12.64 -1.30
CA MET A 217 9.54 -11.26 -1.47
C MET A 217 11.06 -11.11 -1.49
N GLU A 218 11.80 -11.91 -0.74
CA GLU A 218 13.27 -11.91 -0.80
C GLU A 218 13.78 -12.31 -2.19
N VAL A 219 13.12 -13.28 -2.84
CA VAL A 219 13.45 -13.67 -4.21
C VAL A 219 13.20 -12.50 -5.16
N TYR A 220 12.03 -11.88 -5.08
CA TYR A 220 11.69 -10.75 -5.96
C TYR A 220 12.61 -9.54 -5.79
N LEU A 221 13.02 -9.24 -4.56
CA LEU A 221 13.98 -8.17 -4.29
C LEU A 221 15.37 -8.48 -4.85
N LYS A 222 15.89 -9.72 -4.62
CA LYS A 222 17.20 -10.16 -5.13
C LYS A 222 17.25 -10.20 -6.65
N GLU A 223 16.15 -10.57 -7.29
CA GLU A 223 16.03 -10.60 -8.75
C GLU A 223 15.72 -9.22 -9.36
N GLY A 224 15.54 -8.19 -8.54
CA GLY A 224 15.19 -6.83 -8.98
C GLY A 224 13.78 -6.70 -9.59
N LYS A 225 12.92 -7.70 -9.39
CA LYS A 225 11.51 -7.70 -9.85
C LYS A 225 10.65 -6.71 -9.06
N ILE A 226 11.02 -6.48 -7.80
CA ILE A 226 10.41 -5.46 -6.94
C ILE A 226 11.50 -4.50 -6.49
N LYS A 227 11.25 -3.22 -6.66
CA LYS A 227 12.12 -2.13 -6.23
C LYS A 227 11.54 -1.47 -4.99
N SER A 228 12.28 -1.48 -3.90
CA SER A 228 11.90 -0.76 -2.70
C SER A 228 12.07 0.74 -2.88
N LYS A 229 11.10 1.50 -2.38
CA LYS A 229 11.15 2.95 -2.35
C LYS A 229 10.86 3.43 -0.92
N HIS A 230 11.73 4.26 -0.39
CA HIS A 230 11.59 4.83 0.94
C HIS A 230 12.23 6.22 1.01
N LYS A 231 11.72 7.03 1.92
CA LYS A 231 12.30 8.33 2.28
C LYS A 231 12.72 8.27 3.74
N ILE A 232 14.02 8.49 3.99
CA ILE A 232 14.58 8.48 5.33
C ILE A 232 14.68 9.93 5.83
N TYR A 233 14.17 10.16 7.03
CA TYR A 233 14.37 11.37 7.81
C TYR A 233 15.30 11.06 8.96
N ASN A 234 16.30 11.90 9.21
CA ASN A 234 17.34 11.66 10.21
C ASN A 234 17.09 12.51 11.44
N GLY A 235 17.30 11.88 12.62
CA GLY A 235 17.10 12.50 13.92
C GLY A 235 15.63 12.54 14.36
N ILE A 236 15.42 12.44 15.68
CA ILE A 236 14.07 12.48 16.26
C ILE A 236 13.37 13.82 16.05
N GLU A 237 14.14 14.88 15.89
CA GLU A 237 13.67 16.24 15.58
C GLU A 237 12.92 16.32 14.24
N SER A 238 13.23 15.42 13.30
CA SER A 238 12.54 15.32 12.01
C SER A 238 11.17 14.61 12.08
N PHE A 239 10.73 14.22 13.28
CA PHE A 239 9.48 13.46 13.45
C PHE A 239 8.25 14.19 12.87
N LEU A 240 8.08 15.48 13.23
CA LEU A 240 6.93 16.26 12.76
C LEU A 240 6.94 16.46 11.25
N GLU A 241 8.11 16.70 10.66
CA GLU A 241 8.25 16.82 9.20
C GLU A 241 7.94 15.49 8.51
N SER A 242 8.47 14.38 9.03
CA SER A 242 8.22 13.04 8.50
C SER A 242 6.73 12.68 8.54
N LEU A 243 6.04 13.01 9.64
CA LEU A 243 4.61 12.80 9.80
C LEU A 243 3.81 13.68 8.84
N ALA A 244 4.13 14.98 8.74
CA ALA A 244 3.46 15.93 7.85
C ALA A 244 3.57 15.49 6.38
N SER A 245 4.70 14.86 5.98
CA SER A 245 4.90 14.36 4.62
C SER A 245 3.86 13.32 4.19
N LEU A 246 3.31 12.54 5.12
CA LEU A 246 2.27 11.55 4.84
C LEU A 246 0.93 12.20 4.46
N PHE A 247 0.60 13.35 5.05
CA PHE A 247 -0.67 14.05 4.82
C PHE A 247 -0.60 15.04 3.65
N SER A 248 0.59 15.58 3.35
CA SER A 248 0.80 16.47 2.21
C SER A 248 0.90 15.73 0.86
N SER A 249 0.90 14.40 0.87
CA SER A 249 1.14 13.56 -0.31
C SER A 249 2.49 13.85 -0.99
N SER A 250 3.47 14.35 -0.25
CA SER A 250 4.83 14.61 -0.78
C SER A 250 5.74 13.38 -0.74
N ASN A 251 5.34 12.34 -0.01
CA ASN A 251 6.11 11.10 0.14
C ASN A 251 6.00 10.18 -1.08
N VAL A 252 7.06 9.42 -1.32
CA VAL A 252 7.11 8.27 -2.23
C VAL A 252 7.56 7.05 -1.43
N GLY A 253 6.85 5.94 -1.57
CA GLY A 253 7.16 4.72 -0.83
C GLY A 253 6.98 4.86 0.68
N LYS A 254 7.80 4.14 1.44
CA LYS A 254 7.77 4.12 2.91
C LYS A 254 8.51 5.32 3.49
N VAL A 255 7.86 6.06 4.39
CA VAL A 255 8.52 7.07 5.23
C VAL A 255 9.14 6.37 6.42
N ILE A 256 10.42 6.63 6.66
CA ILE A 256 11.23 6.04 7.73
C ILE A 256 11.89 7.19 8.52
N LEU A 257 11.76 7.16 9.84
CA LEU A 257 12.52 8.02 10.75
C LEU A 257 13.69 7.22 11.32
N GLN A 258 14.91 7.64 11.01
CA GLN A 258 16.13 7.08 11.60
C GLN A 258 16.51 7.94 12.81
N VAL A 259 16.29 7.41 14.01
CA VAL A 259 16.43 8.16 15.27
C VAL A 259 17.88 8.40 15.62
N THR A 260 18.75 7.42 15.38
CA THR A 260 20.21 7.51 15.58
C THR A 260 20.94 7.12 14.31
N PRO A 261 22.11 7.70 14.02
CA PRO A 261 22.94 7.36 12.86
C PRO A 261 23.35 5.89 12.79
#